data_8232ba17a4ea03ee268076f7ebe4f57f
#
_entry.id   8232ba17a4ea03ee268076f7ebe4f57f
#
_cell.length_a   1.000
_cell.length_b   1.000
_cell.length_c   1.000
_cell.angle_alpha   90.00
_cell.angle_beta   90.00
_cell.angle_gamma   90.00
#
_symmetry.space_group_name_H-M   'P 1'
#
loop_
_entity.id
_entity.type
_entity.pdbx_description
1 polymer ?
#
loop_
_entity_poly.entity_id
_entity_poly.type
_entity_poly.pdbx_seq_one_letter_code
_entity_poly.pdbx_strand_id
1 'polypeptide(L)'
;MWRTLLTGYQYVLLVYFSSLNILYALFSCIGLRAIVVVFAREFSQGSLRDLLERDVYKPVSILVPAHNEEVSIVGSVQSLLNRQFPEFEIVVVSDGSEDETMDRLIEAFALAELPWATRQDLPSAHVRRTFRSLTHPNLIVVDKEAGGKADSLNAGLNMARYPLFAAVDADSLLDGEAILRASRLFVEDETLIGVGGTIRPLNAAVVEDGRVIEAKIPRHWLERFQILEYARAFFTGRAGWSHFKSLLIISGAFGLFRRTAVLEAGGFKVGTVAEDMELVVRLHRHFLSENKPYNIRFTPDPICWSEVPSDLGTLRRQRNRWHRGLWETLWTHKSMLFNPRYGRLGMVAVPYFWIFEALPR
;
A
#
# COMPACT_ATOMS: atom_id res chain seq x y z
N MET A 1 25.83 -20.97 39.13
CA MET A 1 24.54 -20.31 38.85
C MET A 1 24.66 -19.23 37.76
N TRP A 2 25.44 -18.15 37.93
CA TRP A 2 25.61 -17.09 36.93
C TRP A 2 26.13 -17.56 35.56
N ARG A 3 27.14 -18.43 35.54
CA ARG A 3 27.71 -18.99 34.30
C ARG A 3 26.64 -19.80 33.52
N THR A 4 25.85 -20.60 34.22
CA THR A 4 24.78 -21.40 33.57
C THR A 4 23.68 -20.52 32.97
N LEU A 5 23.29 -19.44 33.69
CA LEU A 5 22.31 -18.46 33.18
C LEU A 5 22.86 -17.71 31.97
N LEU A 6 24.12 -17.27 32.01
CA LEU A 6 24.78 -16.58 30.91
C LEU A 6 24.90 -17.49 29.68
N THR A 7 25.29 -18.73 29.87
CA THR A 7 25.39 -19.73 28.81
C THR A 7 24.00 -20.02 28.20
N GLY A 8 22.97 -20.17 29.04
CA GLY A 8 21.59 -20.33 28.58
C GLY A 8 21.11 -19.15 27.72
N TYR A 9 21.37 -17.91 28.17
CA TYR A 9 21.08 -16.69 27.42
C TYR A 9 21.79 -16.64 26.06
N GLN A 10 23.07 -16.99 26.02
CA GLN A 10 23.86 -17.05 24.77
C GLN A 10 23.28 -18.05 23.78
N TYR A 11 22.84 -19.23 24.23
CA TYR A 11 22.15 -20.20 23.36
C TYR A 11 20.84 -19.66 22.84
N VAL A 12 20.03 -19.00 23.64
CA VAL A 12 18.78 -18.37 23.17
C VAL A 12 19.06 -17.33 22.09
N LEU A 13 20.05 -16.46 22.31
CA LEU A 13 20.46 -15.48 21.29
C LEU A 13 20.98 -16.15 20.01
N LEU A 14 21.82 -17.19 20.15
CA LEU A 14 22.34 -17.91 19.01
C LEU A 14 21.22 -18.54 18.18
N VAL A 15 20.28 -19.23 18.81
CA VAL A 15 19.12 -19.82 18.15
C VAL A 15 18.24 -18.77 17.48
N TYR A 16 17.98 -17.67 18.20
CA TYR A 16 17.19 -16.54 17.67
C TYR A 16 17.80 -15.95 16.40
N PHE A 17 19.05 -15.52 16.44
CA PHE A 17 19.73 -14.91 15.31
C PHE A 17 19.97 -15.91 14.16
N SER A 18 20.29 -17.15 14.46
CA SER A 18 20.45 -18.20 13.44
C SER A 18 19.15 -18.46 12.70
N SER A 19 18.03 -18.58 13.42
CA SER A 19 16.70 -18.77 12.84
C SER A 19 16.31 -17.59 11.94
N LEU A 20 16.55 -16.37 12.43
CA LEU A 20 16.26 -15.14 11.66
C LEU A 20 17.08 -15.07 10.36
N ASN A 21 18.38 -15.36 10.43
CA ASN A 21 19.26 -15.34 9.25
C ASN A 21 18.91 -16.43 8.23
N ILE A 22 18.54 -17.64 8.69
CA ILE A 22 18.08 -18.72 7.81
C ILE A 22 16.79 -18.31 7.10
N LEU A 23 15.84 -17.72 7.80
CA LEU A 23 14.59 -17.20 7.20
C LEU A 23 14.88 -16.10 6.17
N TYR A 24 15.78 -15.16 6.47
CA TYR A 24 16.16 -14.12 5.52
C TYR A 24 16.84 -14.70 4.27
N ALA A 25 17.74 -15.68 4.43
CA ALA A 25 18.38 -16.36 3.30
C ALA A 25 17.32 -17.07 2.42
N LEU A 26 16.39 -17.80 3.02
CA LEU A 26 15.29 -18.47 2.31
C LEU A 26 14.43 -17.44 1.55
N PHE A 27 14.00 -16.37 2.20
CA PHE A 27 13.19 -15.33 1.57
C PHE A 27 13.95 -14.58 0.47
N SER A 28 15.27 -14.41 0.61
CA SER A 28 16.12 -13.82 -0.44
C SER A 28 16.15 -14.69 -1.69
N CYS A 29 16.29 -16.01 -1.54
CA CYS A 29 16.23 -16.94 -2.66
C CYS A 29 14.87 -16.93 -3.36
N ILE A 30 13.78 -16.87 -2.58
CA ILE A 30 12.41 -16.78 -3.12
C ILE A 30 12.20 -15.44 -3.83
N GLY A 31 12.67 -14.34 -3.23
CA GLY A 31 12.60 -13.01 -3.82
C GLY A 31 13.35 -12.91 -5.14
N LEU A 32 14.57 -13.43 -5.19
CA LEU A 32 15.35 -13.48 -6.43
C LEU A 32 14.62 -14.27 -7.52
N ARG A 33 14.06 -15.43 -7.17
CA ARG A 33 13.24 -16.22 -8.12
C ARG A 33 12.02 -15.42 -8.61
N ALA A 34 11.33 -14.71 -7.72
CA ALA A 34 10.17 -13.89 -8.09
C ALA A 34 10.55 -12.80 -9.09
N ILE A 35 11.67 -12.10 -8.86
CA ILE A 35 12.21 -11.10 -9.78
C ILE A 35 12.54 -11.72 -11.14
N VAL A 36 13.25 -12.83 -11.17
CA VAL A 36 13.62 -13.53 -12.42
C VAL A 36 12.37 -13.95 -13.20
N VAL A 37 11.34 -14.46 -12.51
CA VAL A 37 10.06 -14.85 -13.16
C VAL A 37 9.34 -13.65 -13.75
N VAL A 38 9.32 -12.49 -13.05
CA VAL A 38 8.71 -11.26 -13.58
C VAL A 38 9.44 -10.80 -14.84
N PHE A 39 10.76 -10.69 -14.78
CA PHE A 39 11.56 -10.33 -15.96
C PHE A 39 11.37 -11.31 -17.12
N ALA A 40 11.38 -12.62 -16.87
CA ALA A 40 11.16 -13.62 -17.91
C ALA A 40 9.76 -13.49 -18.56
N ARG A 41 8.74 -13.12 -17.77
CA ARG A 41 7.39 -12.88 -18.29
C ARG A 41 7.32 -11.63 -19.17
N GLU A 42 7.96 -10.55 -18.79
CA GLU A 42 8.03 -9.33 -19.61
C GLU A 42 8.63 -9.59 -20.99
N PHE A 43 9.63 -10.49 -21.08
CA PHE A 43 10.23 -10.89 -22.34
C PHE A 43 9.40 -11.87 -23.16
N SER A 44 8.55 -12.69 -22.52
CA SER A 44 7.86 -13.82 -23.20
C SER A 44 6.38 -13.60 -23.48
N GLN A 45 5.73 -12.75 -22.73
CA GLN A 45 4.29 -12.49 -22.89
C GLN A 45 4.12 -11.09 -23.46
N GLY A 46 3.68 -10.96 -24.70
CA GLY A 46 3.42 -9.76 -25.47
C GLY A 46 3.33 -8.44 -24.68
N SER A 47 3.67 -7.38 -25.32
CA SER A 47 3.71 -6.02 -24.72
C SER A 47 2.46 -5.75 -23.85
N LEU A 48 2.60 -5.01 -22.75
CA LEU A 48 1.46 -4.44 -22.01
C LEU A 48 0.48 -3.72 -22.95
N ARG A 49 0.97 -3.22 -24.09
CA ARG A 49 0.18 -2.65 -25.18
C ARG A 49 -0.79 -3.66 -25.80
N ASP A 50 -0.41 -4.94 -25.93
CA ASP A 50 -1.28 -5.97 -26.48
C ASP A 50 -2.52 -6.20 -25.59
N LEU A 51 -2.40 -6.00 -24.29
CA LEU A 51 -3.53 -6.07 -23.35
C LEU A 51 -4.47 -4.88 -23.51
N LEU A 52 -3.92 -3.69 -23.75
CA LEU A 52 -4.71 -2.49 -24.04
C LEU A 52 -5.43 -2.59 -25.37
N GLU A 53 -4.78 -3.10 -26.41
CA GLU A 53 -5.35 -3.31 -27.73
C GLU A 53 -6.48 -4.36 -27.75
N ARG A 54 -6.45 -5.29 -26.79
CA ARG A 54 -7.49 -6.33 -26.64
C ARG A 54 -8.56 -6.00 -25.62
N ASP A 55 -8.56 -4.80 -25.04
CA ASP A 55 -9.47 -4.37 -23.97
C ASP A 55 -9.47 -5.33 -22.75
N VAL A 56 -8.33 -5.98 -22.47
CA VAL A 56 -8.20 -6.95 -21.37
C VAL A 56 -7.63 -6.23 -20.13
N TYR A 57 -8.43 -5.39 -19.51
CA TYR A 57 -8.13 -4.72 -18.25
C TYR A 57 -9.38 -4.60 -17.37
N LYS A 58 -9.18 -4.27 -16.09
CA LYS A 58 -10.29 -3.92 -15.19
C LYS A 58 -10.15 -2.45 -14.80
N PRO A 59 -11.20 -1.64 -14.92
CA PRO A 59 -11.13 -0.23 -14.58
C PRO A 59 -10.86 -0.02 -13.10
N VAL A 60 -10.21 1.13 -12.76
CA VAL A 60 -9.66 1.41 -11.44
C VAL A 60 -10.09 2.79 -10.94
N SER A 61 -10.56 2.86 -9.69
CA SER A 61 -10.73 4.11 -8.94
C SER A 61 -9.47 4.38 -8.13
N ILE A 62 -8.80 5.51 -8.35
CA ILE A 62 -7.61 5.92 -7.61
C ILE A 62 -8.06 6.82 -6.46
N LEU A 63 -7.88 6.36 -5.22
CA LEU A 63 -8.24 7.09 -4.01
C LEU A 63 -7.02 7.80 -3.44
N VAL A 64 -7.11 9.11 -3.29
CA VAL A 64 -6.02 9.96 -2.81
C VAL A 64 -6.49 10.71 -1.56
N PRO A 65 -6.25 10.18 -0.36
CA PRO A 65 -6.49 10.92 0.88
C PRO A 65 -5.47 12.05 1.02
N ALA A 66 -5.92 13.27 1.30
CA ALA A 66 -5.11 14.45 1.45
C ALA A 66 -5.47 15.21 2.73
N HIS A 67 -4.45 15.65 3.48
CA HIS A 67 -4.63 16.50 4.65
C HIS A 67 -3.46 17.47 4.76
N ASN A 68 -3.72 18.76 4.52
CA ASN A 68 -2.71 19.82 4.50
C ASN A 68 -1.56 19.52 3.52
N GLU A 69 -1.91 19.31 2.25
CA GLU A 69 -1.00 18.94 1.16
C GLU A 69 -0.89 20.03 0.08
N GLU A 70 -1.01 21.29 0.47
CA GLU A 70 -1.01 22.44 -0.47
C GLU A 70 0.20 22.45 -1.41
N VAL A 71 1.35 21.93 -0.98
CA VAL A 71 2.60 21.95 -1.77
C VAL A 71 2.62 20.84 -2.83
N SER A 72 2.11 19.65 -2.50
CA SER A 72 2.28 18.43 -3.30
C SER A 72 1.05 18.06 -4.13
N ILE A 73 -0.16 18.41 -3.67
CA ILE A 73 -1.41 17.83 -4.16
C ILE A 73 -1.66 18.07 -5.66
N VAL A 74 -1.41 19.28 -6.16
CA VAL A 74 -1.62 19.60 -7.59
C VAL A 74 -0.70 18.77 -8.47
N GLY A 75 0.59 18.69 -8.13
CA GLY A 75 1.56 17.88 -8.87
C GLY A 75 1.23 16.38 -8.84
N SER A 76 0.81 15.87 -7.69
CA SER A 76 0.40 14.47 -7.54
C SER A 76 -0.83 14.15 -8.39
N VAL A 77 -1.89 14.96 -8.32
CA VAL A 77 -3.10 14.74 -9.12
C VAL A 77 -2.80 14.87 -10.61
N GLN A 78 -2.00 15.86 -11.02
CA GLN A 78 -1.58 16.01 -12.42
C GLN A 78 -0.80 14.79 -12.91
N SER A 79 0.09 14.27 -12.08
CA SER A 79 0.82 13.02 -12.36
C SER A 79 -0.12 11.84 -12.56
N LEU A 80 -1.18 11.72 -11.76
CA LEU A 80 -2.17 10.66 -11.87
C LEU A 80 -3.07 10.82 -13.11
N LEU A 81 -3.42 12.05 -13.49
CA LEU A 81 -4.20 12.34 -14.70
C LEU A 81 -3.44 12.02 -16.00
N ASN A 82 -2.11 12.19 -15.99
CA ASN A 82 -1.24 11.92 -17.14
C ASN A 82 -0.95 10.42 -17.38
N ARG A 83 -1.70 9.49 -16.74
CA ARG A 83 -1.45 8.04 -16.86
C ARG A 83 -1.95 7.46 -18.17
N GLN A 84 -1.18 6.49 -18.69
CA GLN A 84 -1.58 5.68 -19.83
C GLN A 84 -2.43 4.49 -19.38
N PHE A 85 -3.61 4.78 -18.79
CA PHE A 85 -4.57 3.75 -18.41
C PHE A 85 -5.94 4.10 -18.99
N PRO A 86 -6.63 3.18 -19.69
CA PRO A 86 -7.78 3.54 -20.54
C PRO A 86 -8.99 4.01 -19.75
N GLU A 87 -9.30 3.37 -18.64
CA GLU A 87 -10.53 3.61 -17.90
C GLU A 87 -10.27 3.69 -16.40
N PHE A 88 -10.15 4.92 -15.90
CA PHE A 88 -9.91 5.21 -14.50
C PHE A 88 -10.64 6.48 -14.04
N GLU A 89 -10.81 6.59 -12.76
CA GLU A 89 -11.20 7.83 -12.10
C GLU A 89 -10.26 8.12 -10.93
N ILE A 90 -10.15 9.37 -10.57
CA ILE A 90 -9.40 9.84 -9.40
C ILE A 90 -10.39 10.44 -8.43
N VAL A 91 -10.36 9.98 -7.19
CA VAL A 91 -11.15 10.50 -6.08
C VAL A 91 -10.18 11.05 -5.05
N VAL A 92 -10.00 12.36 -5.04
CA VAL A 92 -9.24 13.06 -4.01
C VAL A 92 -10.16 13.33 -2.83
N VAL A 93 -9.73 12.99 -1.62
CA VAL A 93 -10.50 13.22 -0.41
C VAL A 93 -9.71 14.14 0.52
N SER A 94 -10.13 15.40 0.61
CA SER A 94 -9.59 16.38 1.55
C SER A 94 -10.18 16.11 2.94
N ASP A 95 -9.33 15.73 3.87
CA ASP A 95 -9.66 15.31 5.24
C ASP A 95 -9.62 16.50 6.21
N GLY A 96 -10.50 17.45 6.00
CA GLY A 96 -10.56 18.65 6.85
C GLY A 96 -9.26 19.47 6.76
N SER A 97 -8.69 19.66 5.57
CA SER A 97 -7.53 20.52 5.38
C SER A 97 -7.84 21.96 5.79
N GLU A 98 -6.89 22.59 6.49
CA GLU A 98 -6.98 23.96 6.99
C GLU A 98 -6.05 24.94 6.21
N ASP A 99 -5.20 24.39 5.34
CA ASP A 99 -4.31 25.12 4.44
C ASP A 99 -4.95 25.39 3.07
N GLU A 100 -4.18 25.83 2.08
CA GLU A 100 -4.66 26.13 0.72
C GLU A 100 -4.93 24.88 -0.15
N THR A 101 -4.91 23.66 0.39
CA THR A 101 -5.07 22.40 -0.38
C THR A 101 -6.31 22.44 -1.26
N MET A 102 -7.47 22.81 -0.71
CA MET A 102 -8.72 22.86 -1.47
C MET A 102 -8.75 23.97 -2.50
N ASP A 103 -8.26 25.16 -2.16
CA ASP A 103 -8.25 26.32 -3.07
C ASP A 103 -7.36 26.05 -4.28
N ARG A 104 -6.19 25.44 -4.08
CA ARG A 104 -5.28 25.04 -5.14
C ARG A 104 -5.88 23.96 -6.06
N LEU A 105 -6.62 22.99 -5.49
CA LEU A 105 -7.32 21.98 -6.30
C LEU A 105 -8.43 22.62 -7.15
N ILE A 106 -9.23 23.55 -6.57
CA ILE A 106 -10.31 24.25 -7.27
C ILE A 106 -9.75 25.03 -8.45
N GLU A 107 -8.70 25.80 -8.23
CA GLU A 107 -8.05 26.63 -9.26
C GLU A 107 -7.41 25.77 -10.34
N ALA A 108 -6.55 24.82 -9.98
CA ALA A 108 -5.74 24.04 -10.91
C ALA A 108 -6.58 23.16 -11.83
N PHE A 109 -7.72 22.63 -11.34
CA PHE A 109 -8.52 21.66 -12.08
C PHE A 109 -9.92 22.16 -12.48
N ALA A 110 -10.17 23.47 -12.35
CA ALA A 110 -11.47 24.10 -12.66
C ALA A 110 -12.63 23.30 -12.02
N LEU A 111 -12.58 23.12 -10.69
CA LEU A 111 -13.57 22.31 -9.98
C LEU A 111 -14.91 23.06 -9.86
N ALA A 112 -15.98 22.38 -10.23
CA ALA A 112 -17.35 22.85 -9.99
C ALA A 112 -18.00 22.01 -8.91
N GLU A 113 -18.66 22.65 -7.97
CA GLU A 113 -19.41 21.97 -6.93
C GLU A 113 -20.65 21.29 -7.52
N LEU A 114 -20.84 20.03 -7.20
CA LEU A 114 -21.98 19.24 -7.62
C LEU A 114 -22.59 18.56 -6.40
N PRO A 115 -23.94 18.63 -6.24
CA PRO A 115 -24.62 17.80 -5.26
C PRO A 115 -24.47 16.33 -5.69
N TRP A 116 -23.68 15.57 -4.96
CA TRP A 116 -23.46 14.15 -5.24
C TRP A 116 -24.16 13.30 -4.20
N ALA A 117 -25.04 12.40 -4.64
CA ALA A 117 -25.58 11.37 -3.75
C ALA A 117 -24.51 10.31 -3.50
N THR A 118 -23.84 10.38 -2.36
CA THR A 118 -22.88 9.38 -1.94
C THR A 118 -23.59 8.08 -1.58
N ARG A 119 -23.08 6.94 -2.05
CA ARG A 119 -23.39 5.65 -1.44
C ARG A 119 -22.83 5.67 -0.02
N GLN A 120 -23.60 5.22 0.95
CA GLN A 120 -23.14 5.07 2.32
C GLN A 120 -22.87 3.59 2.63
N ASP A 121 -22.06 2.94 1.80
CA ASP A 121 -21.67 1.55 1.99
C ASP A 121 -20.78 1.40 3.24
N LEU A 122 -20.00 2.43 3.56
CA LEU A 122 -19.09 2.48 4.69
C LEU A 122 -19.30 3.74 5.53
N PRO A 123 -19.13 3.67 6.86
CA PRO A 123 -19.15 4.85 7.71
C PRO A 123 -17.95 5.75 7.39
N SER A 124 -18.19 7.06 7.31
CA SER A 124 -17.17 8.10 7.19
C SER A 124 -17.65 9.38 7.86
N ALA A 125 -16.74 10.29 8.19
CA ALA A 125 -17.07 11.62 8.68
C ALA A 125 -17.87 12.38 7.62
N HIS A 126 -18.56 13.43 8.05
CA HIS A 126 -19.49 14.18 7.22
C HIS A 126 -18.80 14.80 6.00
N VAL A 127 -19.34 14.52 4.81
CA VAL A 127 -18.92 15.14 3.56
C VAL A 127 -19.60 16.51 3.46
N ARG A 128 -18.80 17.58 3.43
CA ARG A 128 -19.27 18.96 3.34
C ARG A 128 -19.66 19.32 1.92
N ARG A 129 -18.78 19.02 0.96
CA ARG A 129 -18.94 19.38 -0.44
C ARG A 129 -18.31 18.31 -1.35
N THR A 130 -18.85 18.18 -2.54
CA THR A 130 -18.24 17.36 -3.60
C THR A 130 -18.09 18.19 -4.86
N PHE A 131 -16.98 17.96 -5.56
CA PHE A 131 -16.63 18.70 -6.76
C PHE A 131 -16.28 17.73 -7.88
N ARG A 132 -16.51 18.19 -9.11
CA ARG A 132 -16.03 17.53 -10.32
C ARG A 132 -15.24 18.52 -11.17
N SER A 133 -14.15 18.06 -11.75
CA SER A 133 -13.39 18.88 -12.68
C SER A 133 -14.15 19.08 -13.98
N LEU A 134 -14.17 20.32 -14.49
CA LEU A 134 -14.72 20.68 -15.79
C LEU A 134 -13.75 20.33 -16.93
N THR A 135 -12.46 20.30 -16.62
CA THR A 135 -11.39 19.99 -17.59
C THR A 135 -11.00 18.51 -17.62
N HIS A 136 -11.20 17.78 -16.51
CA HIS A 136 -10.89 16.36 -16.35
C HIS A 136 -12.09 15.60 -15.80
N PRO A 137 -12.99 15.08 -16.67
CA PRO A 137 -14.24 14.46 -16.23
C PRO A 137 -14.09 13.24 -15.31
N ASN A 138 -12.91 12.64 -15.24
CA ASN A 138 -12.55 11.53 -14.38
C ASN A 138 -11.97 11.95 -13.01
N LEU A 139 -11.90 13.27 -12.71
CA LEU A 139 -11.45 13.79 -11.42
C LEU A 139 -12.64 14.24 -10.58
N ILE A 140 -12.75 13.65 -9.39
CA ILE A 140 -13.72 13.98 -8.34
C ILE A 140 -12.94 14.41 -7.11
N VAL A 141 -13.37 15.47 -6.43
CA VAL A 141 -12.78 15.93 -5.18
C VAL A 141 -13.88 15.98 -4.11
N VAL A 142 -13.58 15.44 -2.95
CA VAL A 142 -14.46 15.39 -1.77
C VAL A 142 -13.84 16.20 -0.67
N ASP A 143 -14.55 17.20 -0.18
CA ASP A 143 -14.21 17.98 1.04
C ASP A 143 -15.05 17.45 2.20
N LYS A 144 -14.40 16.93 3.24
CA LYS A 144 -15.06 16.33 4.41
C LYS A 144 -14.48 16.84 5.72
N GLU A 145 -15.17 16.59 6.80
CA GLU A 145 -14.65 16.80 8.15
C GLU A 145 -13.50 15.84 8.45
N ALA A 146 -12.54 16.30 9.27
CA ALA A 146 -11.38 15.51 9.65
C ALA A 146 -11.79 14.19 10.33
N GLY A 147 -11.30 13.07 9.80
CA GLY A 147 -11.56 11.72 10.32
C GLY A 147 -10.34 10.81 10.24
N GLY A 148 -9.27 11.28 9.61
CA GLY A 148 -8.02 10.57 9.37
C GLY A 148 -8.02 9.76 8.06
N LYS A 149 -6.84 9.24 7.70
CA LYS A 149 -6.59 8.57 6.42
C LYS A 149 -7.54 7.40 6.15
N ALA A 150 -7.78 6.53 7.14
CA ALA A 150 -8.69 5.40 7.00
C ALA A 150 -10.13 5.83 6.69
N ASP A 151 -10.59 6.89 7.36
CA ASP A 151 -11.91 7.48 7.13
C ASP A 151 -12.02 8.11 5.74
N SER A 152 -10.97 8.80 5.30
CA SER A 152 -10.90 9.39 3.96
C SER A 152 -10.90 8.32 2.86
N LEU A 153 -10.23 7.18 3.08
CA LEU A 153 -10.28 6.04 2.16
C LEU A 153 -11.69 5.42 2.12
N ASN A 154 -12.40 5.35 3.24
CA ASN A 154 -13.80 4.90 3.27
C ASN A 154 -14.73 5.87 2.51
N ALA A 155 -14.57 7.19 2.73
CA ALA A 155 -15.31 8.19 1.95
C ALA A 155 -15.03 8.06 0.45
N GLY A 156 -13.76 7.86 0.08
CA GLY A 156 -13.36 7.59 -1.31
C GLY A 156 -13.98 6.31 -1.87
N LEU A 157 -14.06 5.23 -1.08
CA LEU A 157 -14.72 3.98 -1.49
C LEU A 157 -16.21 4.13 -1.71
N ASN A 158 -16.90 4.99 -0.94
CA ASN A 158 -18.31 5.33 -1.15
C ASN A 158 -18.53 6.07 -2.47
N MET A 159 -17.53 6.82 -2.96
CA MET A 159 -17.56 7.53 -4.24
C MET A 159 -17.10 6.67 -5.42
N ALA A 160 -16.25 5.66 -5.17
CA ALA A 160 -15.64 4.82 -6.19
C ALA A 160 -16.67 4.01 -6.99
N ARG A 161 -16.55 4.03 -8.33
CA ARG A 161 -17.47 3.34 -9.24
C ARG A 161 -16.92 2.01 -9.73
N TYR A 162 -15.61 1.88 -9.81
CA TYR A 162 -14.96 0.77 -10.48
C TYR A 162 -14.75 -0.46 -9.59
N PRO A 163 -14.58 -1.65 -10.18
CA PRO A 163 -14.43 -2.90 -9.43
C PRO A 163 -13.10 -3.02 -8.69
N LEU A 164 -12.09 -2.31 -9.15
CA LEU A 164 -10.80 -2.19 -8.48
C LEU A 164 -10.61 -0.77 -7.97
N PHE A 165 -9.88 -0.64 -6.85
CA PHE A 165 -9.39 0.67 -6.42
C PHE A 165 -7.92 0.60 -6.01
N ALA A 166 -7.20 1.68 -6.29
CA ALA A 166 -5.85 1.93 -5.79
C ALA A 166 -5.91 2.96 -4.66
N ALA A 167 -5.32 2.65 -3.51
CA ALA A 167 -5.02 3.65 -2.48
C ALA A 167 -3.62 4.20 -2.74
N VAL A 168 -3.49 5.53 -2.86
CA VAL A 168 -2.23 6.22 -3.18
C VAL A 168 -2.09 7.43 -2.28
N ASP A 169 -0.95 7.59 -1.62
CA ASP A 169 -0.69 8.77 -0.79
C ASP A 169 -0.53 10.03 -1.66
N ALA A 170 -0.99 11.17 -1.14
CA ALA A 170 -1.00 12.45 -1.85
C ALA A 170 0.42 12.99 -2.18
N ASP A 171 1.44 12.52 -1.48
CA ASP A 171 2.86 12.84 -1.68
C ASP A 171 3.62 11.80 -2.53
N SER A 172 2.92 10.79 -3.05
CA SER A 172 3.51 9.67 -3.78
C SER A 172 3.36 9.82 -5.29
N LEU A 173 4.40 9.42 -6.02
CA LEU A 173 4.38 9.35 -7.48
C LEU A 173 4.33 7.90 -7.95
N LEU A 174 3.38 7.56 -8.79
CA LEU A 174 3.33 6.24 -9.42
C LEU A 174 4.18 6.21 -10.70
N ASP A 175 4.74 5.05 -11.01
CA ASP A 175 5.27 4.79 -12.35
C ASP A 175 4.15 4.78 -13.39
N GLY A 176 4.44 5.22 -14.62
CA GLY A 176 3.42 5.41 -15.68
C GLY A 176 2.52 4.20 -15.92
N GLU A 177 3.07 3.00 -15.81
CA GLU A 177 2.39 1.73 -16.06
C GLU A 177 2.00 0.98 -14.77
N ALA A 178 2.26 1.53 -13.58
CA ALA A 178 2.08 0.82 -12.32
C ALA A 178 0.66 0.25 -12.14
N ILE A 179 -0.36 1.03 -12.46
CA ILE A 179 -1.77 0.60 -12.37
C ILE A 179 -2.06 -0.51 -13.39
N LEU A 180 -1.60 -0.37 -14.62
CA LEU A 180 -1.80 -1.35 -15.67
C LEU A 180 -1.17 -2.70 -15.31
N ARG A 181 0.07 -2.67 -14.85
CA ARG A 181 0.81 -3.87 -14.39
C ARG A 181 0.13 -4.54 -13.21
N ALA A 182 -0.36 -3.77 -12.23
CA ALA A 182 -1.09 -4.30 -11.09
C ALA A 182 -2.48 -4.83 -11.47
N SER A 183 -3.24 -4.13 -12.32
CA SER A 183 -4.60 -4.52 -12.71
C SER A 183 -4.63 -5.80 -13.55
N ARG A 184 -3.60 -6.04 -14.38
CA ARG A 184 -3.41 -7.27 -15.14
C ARG A 184 -3.51 -8.52 -14.26
N LEU A 185 -2.92 -8.48 -13.06
CA LEU A 185 -2.93 -9.64 -12.15
C LEU A 185 -4.33 -10.03 -11.69
N PHE A 186 -5.27 -9.08 -11.64
CA PHE A 186 -6.69 -9.34 -11.33
C PHE A 186 -7.48 -9.91 -12.52
N VAL A 187 -6.94 -9.82 -13.73
CA VAL A 187 -7.47 -10.51 -14.90
C VAL A 187 -6.97 -11.96 -14.93
N GLU A 188 -5.71 -12.18 -14.58
CA GLU A 188 -5.08 -13.51 -14.54
C GLU A 188 -5.57 -14.38 -13.38
N ASP A 189 -6.01 -13.78 -12.26
CA ASP A 189 -6.41 -14.48 -11.04
C ASP A 189 -7.69 -13.88 -10.46
N GLU A 190 -8.80 -14.54 -10.68
CA GLU A 190 -10.10 -14.09 -10.17
C GLU A 190 -10.21 -14.14 -8.65
N THR A 191 -9.39 -14.94 -7.99
CA THR A 191 -9.33 -15.01 -6.51
C THR A 191 -8.54 -13.87 -5.91
N LEU A 192 -7.83 -13.08 -6.72
CA LEU A 192 -7.01 -11.97 -6.25
C LEU A 192 -7.87 -10.84 -5.70
N ILE A 193 -7.61 -10.45 -4.45
CA ILE A 193 -8.34 -9.38 -3.75
C ILE A 193 -7.45 -8.20 -3.38
N GLY A 194 -6.13 -8.36 -3.39
CA GLY A 194 -5.17 -7.29 -3.09
C GLY A 194 -3.81 -7.54 -3.70
N VAL A 195 -3.18 -6.48 -4.20
CA VAL A 195 -1.82 -6.47 -4.75
C VAL A 195 -1.05 -5.29 -4.19
N GLY A 196 0.13 -5.57 -3.63
CA GLY A 196 1.12 -4.54 -3.28
C GLY A 196 2.24 -4.48 -4.31
N GLY A 197 2.71 -3.27 -4.59
CA GLY A 197 3.87 -2.99 -5.43
C GLY A 197 5.12 -2.65 -4.63
N THR A 198 6.19 -2.30 -5.34
CA THR A 198 7.45 -1.86 -4.76
C THR A 198 7.41 -0.35 -4.50
N ILE A 199 7.76 0.06 -3.30
CA ILE A 199 7.99 1.47 -2.98
C ILE A 199 9.48 1.76 -3.11
N ARG A 200 9.81 2.85 -3.79
CA ARG A 200 11.18 3.35 -3.95
C ARG A 200 11.31 4.74 -3.36
N PRO A 201 12.43 5.07 -2.73
CA PRO A 201 12.71 6.43 -2.28
C PRO A 201 12.76 7.40 -3.47
N LEU A 202 12.03 8.51 -3.36
CA LEU A 202 11.98 9.58 -4.36
C LEU A 202 13.18 10.53 -4.24
N ASN A 203 13.83 10.57 -3.08
CA ASN A 203 14.94 11.46 -2.76
C ASN A 203 16.05 11.38 -3.82
N ALA A 204 16.47 12.54 -4.33
CA ALA A 204 17.42 12.69 -5.41
C ALA A 204 16.99 12.19 -6.80
N ALA A 205 15.76 11.70 -6.98
CA ALA A 205 15.23 11.41 -8.30
C ALA A 205 14.97 12.71 -9.08
N VAL A 206 15.13 12.66 -10.39
CA VAL A 206 14.74 13.76 -11.29
C VAL A 206 13.30 13.53 -11.69
N VAL A 207 12.44 14.50 -11.39
CA VAL A 207 11.01 14.45 -11.70
C VAL A 207 10.69 15.54 -12.72
N GLU A 208 10.05 15.15 -13.82
CA GLU A 208 9.52 16.05 -14.85
C GLU A 208 8.07 15.67 -15.12
N ASP A 209 7.18 16.64 -15.15
CA ASP A 209 5.73 16.47 -15.38
C ASP A 209 5.09 15.36 -14.52
N GLY A 210 5.51 15.25 -13.25
CA GLY A 210 5.03 14.22 -12.31
C GLY A 210 5.50 12.79 -12.62
N ARG A 211 6.57 12.64 -13.43
CA ARG A 211 7.20 11.36 -13.76
C ARG A 211 8.65 11.35 -13.30
N VAL A 212 9.07 10.24 -12.73
CA VAL A 212 10.49 10.02 -12.44
C VAL A 212 11.21 9.66 -13.73
N ILE A 213 12.07 10.58 -14.20
CA ILE A 213 12.85 10.41 -15.43
C ILE A 213 14.16 9.70 -15.13
N GLU A 214 14.78 10.01 -14.00
CA GLU A 214 16.04 9.41 -13.59
C GLU A 214 16.05 9.17 -12.09
N ALA A 215 16.35 7.93 -11.69
CA ALA A 215 16.54 7.56 -10.28
C ALA A 215 18.02 7.70 -9.93
N LYS A 216 18.37 8.67 -9.10
CA LYS A 216 19.74 8.89 -8.61
C LYS A 216 19.91 8.35 -7.19
N ILE A 217 21.14 7.96 -6.87
CA ILE A 217 21.51 7.60 -5.50
C ILE A 217 21.70 8.90 -4.70
N PRO A 218 20.94 9.09 -3.59
CA PRO A 218 21.07 10.28 -2.76
C PRO A 218 22.49 10.44 -2.22
N ARG A 219 22.90 11.68 -1.94
CA ARG A 219 24.20 11.95 -1.32
C ARG A 219 24.19 11.64 0.18
N HIS A 220 23.05 11.80 0.83
CA HIS A 220 22.91 11.62 2.27
C HIS A 220 22.91 10.14 2.65
N TRP A 221 23.76 9.77 3.62
CA TRP A 221 23.94 8.36 4.01
C TRP A 221 22.65 7.71 4.58
N LEU A 222 21.83 8.49 5.30
CA LEU A 222 20.59 8.02 5.90
C LEU A 222 19.57 7.57 4.84
N GLU A 223 19.46 8.30 3.74
CA GLU A 223 18.61 7.95 2.60
C GLU A 223 19.13 6.70 1.89
N ARG A 224 20.46 6.56 1.74
CA ARG A 224 21.08 5.35 1.17
C ARG A 224 20.77 4.09 1.97
N PHE A 225 20.83 4.18 3.31
CA PHE A 225 20.46 3.05 4.17
C PHE A 225 18.98 2.69 4.01
N GLN A 226 18.10 3.66 3.87
CA GLN A 226 16.67 3.40 3.63
C GLN A 226 16.41 2.77 2.25
N ILE A 227 17.17 3.11 1.20
CA ILE A 227 17.11 2.40 -0.09
C ILE A 227 17.40 0.90 0.10
N LEU A 228 18.48 0.56 0.81
CA LEU A 228 18.84 -0.83 1.09
C LEU A 228 17.79 -1.54 1.94
N GLU A 229 17.27 -0.85 2.95
CA GLU A 229 16.21 -1.37 3.82
C GLU A 229 14.93 -1.66 3.02
N TYR A 230 14.51 -0.74 2.16
CA TYR A 230 13.34 -0.93 1.31
C TYR A 230 13.56 -2.06 0.31
N ALA A 231 14.71 -2.12 -0.35
CA ALA A 231 15.04 -3.23 -1.24
C ALA A 231 14.93 -4.58 -0.52
N ARG A 232 15.49 -4.70 0.68
CA ARG A 232 15.37 -5.91 1.51
C ARG A 232 13.91 -6.20 1.88
N ALA A 233 13.17 -5.18 2.34
CA ALA A 233 11.79 -5.35 2.79
C ALA A 233 10.86 -5.81 1.67
N PHE A 234 11.01 -5.24 0.47
CA PHE A 234 10.16 -5.55 -0.68
C PHE A 234 10.60 -6.82 -1.40
N PHE A 235 11.87 -6.91 -1.81
CA PHE A 235 12.32 -8.03 -2.64
C PHE A 235 12.62 -9.31 -1.85
N THR A 236 12.88 -9.23 -0.56
CA THR A 236 13.09 -10.39 0.30
C THR A 236 11.84 -10.68 1.14
N GLY A 237 11.46 -9.77 2.02
CA GLY A 237 10.39 -9.99 2.98
C GLY A 237 9.03 -10.17 2.31
N ARG A 238 8.55 -9.16 1.56
CA ARG A 238 7.19 -9.20 0.95
C ARG A 238 7.09 -10.25 -0.14
N ALA A 239 8.11 -10.42 -0.97
CA ALA A 239 8.15 -11.48 -1.98
C ALA A 239 8.08 -12.87 -1.35
N GLY A 240 8.83 -13.10 -0.27
CA GLY A 240 8.79 -14.36 0.49
C GLY A 240 7.41 -14.64 1.08
N TRP A 241 6.84 -13.70 1.84
CA TRP A 241 5.51 -13.88 2.43
C TRP A 241 4.41 -14.02 1.38
N SER A 242 4.51 -13.31 0.26
CA SER A 242 3.59 -13.46 -0.88
C SER A 242 3.63 -14.87 -1.47
N HIS A 243 4.84 -15.43 -1.66
CA HIS A 243 5.01 -16.80 -2.15
C HIS A 243 4.30 -17.83 -1.25
N PHE A 244 4.36 -17.63 0.07
CA PHE A 244 3.67 -18.47 1.05
C PHE A 244 2.19 -18.11 1.25
N LYS A 245 1.63 -17.19 0.47
CA LYS A 245 0.24 -16.69 0.61
C LYS A 245 -0.04 -16.16 2.03
N SER A 246 0.94 -15.54 2.63
CA SER A 246 0.91 -15.07 4.02
C SER A 246 1.41 -13.63 4.16
N LEU A 247 1.23 -12.82 3.13
CA LEU A 247 1.58 -11.41 3.11
C LEU A 247 0.67 -10.64 4.06
N LEU A 248 1.21 -10.09 5.16
CA LEU A 248 0.43 -9.34 6.16
C LEU A 248 0.37 -7.84 5.91
N ILE A 249 1.16 -7.31 4.98
CA ILE A 249 1.23 -5.88 4.74
C ILE A 249 1.34 -5.54 3.24
N ILE A 250 0.46 -4.67 2.79
CA ILE A 250 0.59 -3.90 1.55
C ILE A 250 0.84 -2.45 1.97
N SER A 251 1.80 -1.76 1.34
CA SER A 251 2.15 -0.40 1.74
C SER A 251 1.01 0.58 1.54
N GLY A 252 0.79 1.46 2.52
CA GLY A 252 -0.20 2.53 2.43
C GLY A 252 0.08 3.55 1.31
N ALA A 253 1.33 3.63 0.81
CA ALA A 253 1.69 4.49 -0.31
C ALA A 253 1.16 3.98 -1.67
N PHE A 254 1.01 2.66 -1.83
CA PHE A 254 0.39 2.06 -3.02
C PHE A 254 -0.10 0.64 -2.75
N GLY A 255 -1.38 0.43 -2.94
CA GLY A 255 -2.01 -0.89 -2.95
C GLY A 255 -3.22 -0.90 -3.89
N LEU A 256 -3.37 -1.95 -4.69
CA LEU A 256 -4.53 -2.17 -5.56
C LEU A 256 -5.39 -3.28 -4.99
N PHE A 257 -6.69 -3.04 -4.83
CA PHE A 257 -7.61 -3.95 -4.17
C PHE A 257 -8.91 -4.15 -4.97
N ARG A 258 -9.54 -5.31 -4.80
CA ARG A 258 -10.90 -5.56 -5.25
C ARG A 258 -11.88 -4.84 -4.31
N ARG A 259 -12.64 -3.88 -4.85
CA ARG A 259 -13.56 -3.04 -4.07
C ARG A 259 -14.56 -3.87 -3.27
N THR A 260 -15.19 -4.86 -3.89
CA THR A 260 -16.17 -5.73 -3.23
C THR A 260 -15.59 -6.48 -2.03
N ALA A 261 -14.36 -6.97 -2.13
CA ALA A 261 -13.70 -7.68 -1.04
C ALA A 261 -13.43 -6.77 0.18
N VAL A 262 -13.04 -5.52 -0.07
CA VAL A 262 -12.80 -4.54 1.01
C VAL A 262 -14.11 -4.08 1.63
N LEU A 263 -15.16 -3.85 0.83
CA LEU A 263 -16.50 -3.53 1.35
C LEU A 263 -17.05 -4.66 2.21
N GLU A 264 -16.93 -5.91 1.76
CA GLU A 264 -17.38 -7.11 2.49
C GLU A 264 -16.67 -7.26 3.85
N ALA A 265 -15.39 -6.90 3.91
CA ALA A 265 -14.63 -6.87 5.15
C ALA A 265 -14.90 -5.62 6.03
N GLY A 266 -15.77 -4.69 5.62
CA GLY A 266 -16.16 -3.51 6.38
C GLY A 266 -15.28 -2.27 6.16
N GLY A 267 -14.58 -2.15 5.02
CA GLY A 267 -13.76 -0.99 4.65
C GLY A 267 -12.45 -0.87 5.44
N PHE A 268 -11.90 0.32 5.55
CA PHE A 268 -10.74 0.63 6.39
C PHE A 268 -11.17 0.89 7.85
N LYS A 269 -10.42 0.38 8.80
CA LYS A 269 -10.74 0.56 10.23
C LYS A 269 -10.25 1.92 10.70
N VAL A 270 -11.18 2.80 11.04
CA VAL A 270 -10.90 4.13 11.57
C VAL A 270 -10.25 4.03 12.95
N GLY A 271 -9.35 4.97 13.27
CA GLY A 271 -8.67 5.05 14.56
C GLY A 271 -7.47 4.11 14.73
N THR A 272 -7.03 3.42 13.66
CA THR A 272 -5.80 2.63 13.66
C THR A 272 -4.63 3.42 13.09
N VAL A 273 -3.43 3.13 13.58
CA VAL A 273 -2.19 3.82 13.13
C VAL A 273 -1.66 3.23 11.82
N ALA A 274 -1.89 1.94 11.57
CA ALA A 274 -1.47 1.22 10.37
C ALA A 274 -2.70 0.61 9.70
N GLU A 275 -3.50 1.45 9.07
CA GLU A 275 -4.74 1.09 8.38
C GLU A 275 -4.50 0.11 7.23
N ASP A 276 -3.32 0.19 6.62
CA ASP A 276 -2.85 -0.65 5.51
C ASP A 276 -2.57 -2.10 5.97
N MET A 277 -1.82 -2.28 7.03
CA MET A 277 -1.57 -3.61 7.60
C MET A 277 -2.83 -4.20 8.22
N GLU A 278 -3.61 -3.40 8.95
CA GLU A 278 -4.85 -3.84 9.58
C GLU A 278 -5.84 -4.37 8.55
N LEU A 279 -6.02 -3.65 7.44
CA LEU A 279 -6.89 -4.09 6.35
C LEU A 279 -6.45 -5.46 5.81
N VAL A 280 -5.17 -5.63 5.50
CA VAL A 280 -4.67 -6.90 4.93
C VAL A 280 -4.87 -8.06 5.90
N VAL A 281 -4.55 -7.88 7.19
CA VAL A 281 -4.74 -8.92 8.21
C VAL A 281 -6.23 -9.25 8.39
N ARG A 282 -7.10 -8.24 8.36
CA ARG A 282 -8.54 -8.42 8.48
C ARG A 282 -9.15 -9.09 7.24
N LEU A 283 -8.69 -8.77 6.03
CA LEU A 283 -9.07 -9.48 4.81
C LEU A 283 -8.73 -10.98 4.93
N HIS A 284 -7.51 -11.31 5.31
CA HIS A 284 -7.13 -12.71 5.57
C HIS A 284 -8.07 -13.38 6.59
N ARG A 285 -8.30 -12.71 7.72
CA ARG A 285 -9.18 -13.23 8.77
C ARG A 285 -10.59 -13.46 8.26
N HIS A 286 -11.17 -12.51 7.54
CA HIS A 286 -12.52 -12.56 7.00
C HIS A 286 -12.69 -13.73 6.02
N PHE A 287 -11.87 -13.77 4.96
CA PHE A 287 -11.99 -14.80 3.92
C PHE A 287 -11.70 -16.22 4.43
N LEU A 288 -10.72 -16.38 5.33
CA LEU A 288 -10.45 -17.68 5.97
C LEU A 288 -11.59 -18.12 6.90
N SER A 289 -12.21 -17.20 7.64
CA SER A 289 -13.32 -17.54 8.53
C SER A 289 -14.56 -17.99 7.77
N GLU A 290 -14.75 -17.52 6.54
CA GLU A 290 -15.87 -17.87 5.67
C GLU A 290 -15.53 -18.99 4.66
N ASN A 291 -14.30 -19.54 4.72
CA ASN A 291 -13.81 -20.55 3.78
C ASN A 291 -13.92 -20.11 2.30
N LYS A 292 -13.82 -18.80 2.02
CA LYS A 292 -13.85 -18.25 0.66
C LYS A 292 -12.45 -18.32 0.03
N PRO A 293 -12.34 -18.69 -1.25
CA PRO A 293 -11.07 -18.63 -1.96
C PRO A 293 -10.65 -17.17 -2.17
N TYR A 294 -9.41 -16.85 -1.85
CA TYR A 294 -8.83 -15.52 -2.04
C TYR A 294 -7.32 -15.61 -2.19
N ASN A 295 -6.74 -14.53 -2.74
CA ASN A 295 -5.31 -14.37 -2.85
C ASN A 295 -4.92 -12.91 -2.61
N ILE A 296 -3.81 -12.70 -1.90
CA ILE A 296 -3.16 -11.39 -1.72
C ILE A 296 -1.71 -11.55 -2.12
N ARG A 297 -1.25 -10.69 -3.02
CA ARG A 297 0.09 -10.81 -3.62
C ARG A 297 0.90 -9.54 -3.46
N PHE A 298 2.20 -9.73 -3.42
CA PHE A 298 3.20 -8.72 -3.73
C PHE A 298 3.79 -9.02 -5.11
N THR A 299 4.01 -7.97 -5.89
CA THR A 299 4.77 -8.04 -7.14
C THR A 299 5.81 -6.92 -7.18
N PRO A 300 7.05 -7.21 -7.63
CA PRO A 300 8.10 -6.20 -7.69
C PRO A 300 7.90 -5.14 -8.77
N ASP A 301 7.02 -5.40 -9.71
CA ASP A 301 6.88 -4.66 -10.96
C ASP A 301 6.15 -3.31 -10.84
N PRO A 302 4.95 -3.17 -10.24
CA PRO A 302 4.37 -1.84 -10.02
C PRO A 302 5.23 -1.02 -9.06
N ILE A 303 5.70 0.14 -9.52
CA ILE A 303 6.59 1.00 -8.76
C ILE A 303 5.83 2.25 -8.32
N CYS A 304 5.94 2.57 -7.04
CA CYS A 304 5.54 3.82 -6.45
C CYS A 304 6.76 4.48 -5.81
N TRP A 305 6.89 5.78 -5.98
CA TRP A 305 7.96 6.59 -5.41
C TRP A 305 7.42 7.45 -4.29
N SER A 306 8.06 7.44 -3.15
CA SER A 306 7.69 8.22 -1.97
C SER A 306 8.94 8.77 -1.30
N GLU A 307 8.86 9.96 -0.71
CA GLU A 307 9.98 10.54 0.02
C GLU A 307 10.29 9.75 1.29
N VAL A 308 11.58 9.63 1.59
CA VAL A 308 12.06 9.05 2.84
C VAL A 308 12.73 10.12 3.71
N PRO A 309 12.65 10.00 5.04
CA PRO A 309 13.28 10.94 5.96
C PRO A 309 14.77 11.13 5.70
N SER A 310 15.19 12.39 5.62
CA SER A 310 16.60 12.79 5.50
C SER A 310 17.27 13.09 6.85
N ASP A 311 16.49 13.16 7.94
CA ASP A 311 16.98 13.38 9.29
C ASP A 311 16.54 12.28 10.28
N LEU A 312 17.35 12.06 11.33
CA LEU A 312 17.12 11.00 12.32
C LEU A 312 15.86 11.24 13.17
N GLY A 313 15.48 12.50 13.41
CA GLY A 313 14.31 12.84 14.22
C GLY A 313 13.01 12.41 13.51
N THR A 314 12.88 12.75 12.25
CA THR A 314 11.76 12.36 11.40
C THR A 314 11.73 10.83 11.18
N LEU A 315 12.90 10.22 10.92
CA LEU A 315 13.00 8.77 10.80
C LEU A 315 12.52 8.06 12.09
N ARG A 316 12.96 8.53 13.26
CA ARG A 316 12.53 7.97 14.56
C ARG A 316 11.02 8.08 14.76
N ARG A 317 10.40 9.23 14.43
CA ARG A 317 8.94 9.41 14.52
C ARG A 317 8.21 8.46 13.59
N GLN A 318 8.68 8.30 12.35
CA GLN A 318 8.11 7.39 11.37
C GLN A 318 8.21 5.93 11.85
N ARG A 319 9.38 5.48 12.35
CA ARG A 319 9.57 4.11 12.86
C ARG A 319 8.73 3.82 14.10
N ASN A 320 8.63 4.77 15.01
CA ASN A 320 7.77 4.63 16.18
C ASN A 320 6.29 4.47 15.77
N ARG A 321 5.83 5.25 14.78
CA ARG A 321 4.48 5.11 14.24
C ARG A 321 4.27 3.72 13.62
N TRP A 322 5.19 3.25 12.80
CA TRP A 322 5.08 1.92 12.18
C TRP A 322 5.10 0.80 13.20
N HIS A 323 5.99 0.88 14.18
CA HIS A 323 6.07 -0.13 15.23
C HIS A 323 4.82 -0.15 16.11
N ARG A 324 4.29 1.02 16.46
CA ARG A 324 3.01 1.13 17.17
C ARG A 324 1.86 0.51 16.36
N GLY A 325 1.78 0.80 15.07
CA GLY A 325 0.77 0.22 14.18
C GLY A 325 0.88 -1.29 14.05
N LEU A 326 2.10 -1.83 13.99
CA LEU A 326 2.36 -3.26 14.02
C LEU A 326 1.80 -3.90 15.30
N TRP A 327 2.15 -3.35 16.47
CA TRP A 327 1.66 -3.83 17.75
C TRP A 327 0.14 -3.78 17.85
N GLU A 328 -0.45 -2.67 17.48
CA GLU A 328 -1.90 -2.47 17.50
C GLU A 328 -2.62 -3.49 16.62
N THR A 329 -2.12 -3.71 15.41
CA THR A 329 -2.69 -4.69 14.46
C THR A 329 -2.57 -6.11 15.00
N LEU A 330 -1.38 -6.52 15.43
CA LEU A 330 -1.16 -7.86 15.98
C LEU A 330 -2.02 -8.11 17.24
N TRP A 331 -2.15 -7.11 18.11
CA TRP A 331 -2.98 -7.22 19.31
C TRP A 331 -4.48 -7.32 18.99
N THR A 332 -4.95 -6.52 18.04
CA THR A 332 -6.35 -6.56 17.57
C THR A 332 -6.69 -7.94 17.00
N HIS A 333 -5.75 -8.57 16.31
CA HIS A 333 -5.92 -9.86 15.68
C HIS A 333 -5.25 -11.03 16.44
N LYS A 334 -4.98 -10.88 17.74
CA LYS A 334 -4.31 -11.90 18.58
C LYS A 334 -4.98 -13.27 18.59
N SER A 335 -6.27 -13.34 18.27
CA SER A 335 -7.00 -14.61 18.13
C SER A 335 -6.51 -15.48 16.95
N MET A 336 -5.71 -14.92 16.05
CA MET A 336 -5.06 -15.65 14.97
C MET A 336 -3.76 -16.33 15.43
N LEU A 337 -3.14 -15.88 16.54
CA LEU A 337 -1.86 -16.38 17.03
C LEU A 337 -1.96 -17.86 17.44
N PHE A 338 -1.11 -18.70 16.85
CA PHE A 338 -1.10 -20.17 17.03
C PHE A 338 -2.45 -20.85 16.79
N ASN A 339 -3.32 -20.25 15.96
CA ASN A 339 -4.64 -20.79 15.67
C ASN A 339 -4.66 -21.50 14.31
N PRO A 340 -4.80 -22.85 14.30
CA PRO A 340 -4.75 -23.65 13.07
C PRO A 340 -5.92 -23.36 12.10
N ARG A 341 -7.02 -22.74 12.56
CA ARG A 341 -8.13 -22.31 11.70
C ARG A 341 -7.64 -21.33 10.62
N TYR A 342 -6.59 -20.56 10.89
CA TYR A 342 -5.99 -19.62 9.94
C TYR A 342 -4.79 -20.21 9.19
N GLY A 343 -4.59 -21.52 9.23
CA GLY A 343 -3.55 -22.24 8.49
C GLY A 343 -2.15 -21.64 8.70
N ARG A 344 -1.42 -21.40 7.59
CA ARG A 344 -0.05 -20.84 7.63
C ARG A 344 0.01 -19.44 8.25
N LEU A 345 -1.02 -18.64 8.08
CA LEU A 345 -1.09 -17.31 8.68
C LEU A 345 -1.04 -17.39 10.20
N GLY A 346 -1.95 -18.19 10.79
CA GLY A 346 -2.03 -18.33 12.25
C GLY A 346 -0.85 -19.08 12.85
N MET A 347 -0.32 -20.10 12.16
CA MET A 347 0.72 -20.97 12.70
C MET A 347 2.15 -20.49 12.41
N VAL A 348 2.36 -19.66 11.39
CA VAL A 348 3.72 -19.24 10.97
C VAL A 348 3.84 -17.71 10.88
N ALA A 349 3.03 -17.04 10.05
CA ALA A 349 3.23 -15.62 9.79
C ALA A 349 2.97 -14.76 11.02
N VAL A 350 1.81 -14.90 11.65
CA VAL A 350 1.48 -14.11 12.85
C VAL A 350 2.47 -14.35 13.99
N PRO A 351 2.84 -15.61 14.37
CA PRO A 351 3.91 -15.86 15.33
C PRO A 351 5.26 -15.24 14.95
N TYR A 352 5.65 -15.30 13.65
CA TYR A 352 6.87 -14.67 13.18
C TYR A 352 6.86 -13.16 13.45
N PHE A 353 5.79 -12.46 13.07
CA PHE A 353 5.69 -11.02 13.28
C PHE A 353 5.70 -10.65 14.78
N TRP A 354 5.09 -11.48 15.64
CA TRP A 354 5.18 -11.30 17.09
C TRP A 354 6.61 -11.45 17.60
N ILE A 355 7.31 -12.51 17.23
CA ILE A 355 8.61 -12.87 17.80
C ILE A 355 9.74 -12.02 17.19
N PHE A 356 9.74 -11.79 15.88
CA PHE A 356 10.88 -11.21 15.17
C PHE A 356 10.69 -9.76 14.74
N GLU A 357 9.47 -9.28 14.65
CA GLU A 357 9.21 -7.90 14.23
C GLU A 357 8.67 -7.01 15.36
N ALA A 358 7.84 -7.55 16.27
CA ALA A 358 7.24 -6.76 17.35
C ALA A 358 8.08 -6.72 18.62
N LEU A 359 8.62 -7.85 19.11
CA LEU A 359 9.34 -7.93 20.38
C LEU A 359 10.74 -7.30 20.38
N PRO A 360 11.55 -7.31 19.30
CA PRO A 360 12.97 -6.91 19.37
C PRO A 360 13.25 -5.41 19.31
N ARG A 361 12.26 -4.54 19.28
CA ARG A 361 12.48 -3.09 19.08
C ARG A 361 12.09 -2.24 20.26
#